data_0dd13193fd95cc5e165cc7f8364e425e
#
_entry.id   0dd13193fd95cc5e165cc7f8364e425e
#
_cell.length_a   1.000
_cell.length_b   1.000
_cell.length_c   1.000
_cell.angle_alpha   90.00
_cell.angle_beta   90.00
_cell.angle_gamma   90.00
#
_symmetry.space_group_name_H-M   'P 1'
#
loop_
_entity.id
_entity.type
_entity.pdbx_description
1 polymer ?
#
loop_
_entity_poly.entity_id
_entity_poly.type
_entity_poly.pdbx_seq_one_letter_code
_entity_poly.pdbx_strand_id
1 'polypeptide(L)'
;MRRCVQTAVVLVWAGSILTGLQVVHAGQLPEDVHPDSRSRLPPIERSELDVERRATYDAAVRAERLAGPLMGAAALRFHGSGTNLRWAAPMGRSLTELTILATAREYDQPYEWALHELEALAIGLDTGIIDIVRHRRPLNGLGDRDAIVIEVGRELFGTRQLGADTYARALALLGKTNLVDVIDVMGRYASTAATLTAFNQQMPVGWRQSLPLPFTHSNDIYPDSRSRLLLQSQESQTSVSELYGRMLSPSGIGPGHIRSYGAGLQSLTSRVGPRLMHLAILVTARAHDSQYDWTVHEPRALEVGLEPE
;
A
#
# COMPACT_ATOMS: atom_id res chain seq x y z
N MET A 1 55.63 11.16 69.93
CA MET A 1 54.48 11.68 69.16
C MET A 1 54.91 11.88 67.69
N ARG A 2 54.59 10.89 66.84
CA ARG A 2 54.90 10.95 65.39
C ARG A 2 53.58 11.14 64.65
N ARG A 3 53.45 12.28 63.95
CA ARG A 3 52.31 12.54 63.05
C ARG A 3 52.58 11.89 61.73
N CYS A 4 51.70 10.95 61.34
CA CYS A 4 51.60 10.47 59.96
C CYS A 4 50.86 11.46 59.12
N VAL A 5 51.49 11.90 58.04
CA VAL A 5 50.86 12.68 56.95
C VAL A 5 50.45 11.67 55.89
N GLN A 6 49.14 11.55 55.68
CA GLN A 6 48.57 10.77 54.59
C GLN A 6 48.52 11.67 53.33
N THR A 7 49.28 11.29 52.32
CA THR A 7 49.25 11.92 50.99
C THR A 7 48.16 11.20 50.19
N ALA A 8 47.08 11.93 49.86
CA ALA A 8 46.05 11.46 48.97
C ALA A 8 46.54 11.64 47.52
N VAL A 9 46.67 10.52 46.83
CA VAL A 9 46.93 10.52 45.36
C VAL A 9 45.58 10.57 44.66
N VAL A 10 45.31 11.72 44.00
CA VAL A 10 44.15 11.87 43.09
C VAL A 10 44.54 11.32 41.72
N LEU A 11 43.99 10.15 41.41
CA LEU A 11 44.06 9.58 40.07
C LEU A 11 43.02 10.26 39.18
N VAL A 12 43.46 11.16 38.31
CA VAL A 12 42.63 11.71 37.24
C VAL A 12 42.55 10.67 36.12
N TRP A 13 41.39 10.06 35.98
CA TRP A 13 41.05 9.22 34.81
C TRP A 13 40.74 10.17 33.63
N ALA A 14 41.68 10.33 32.71
CA ALA A 14 41.41 10.90 31.40
C ALA A 14 40.67 9.82 30.56
N GLY A 15 39.35 9.84 30.60
CA GLY A 15 38.50 9.03 29.71
C GLY A 15 38.61 9.58 28.30
N SER A 16 39.38 8.91 27.44
CA SER A 16 39.36 9.13 25.99
C SER A 16 37.99 8.71 25.47
N ILE A 17 37.12 9.68 25.20
CA ILE A 17 35.91 9.47 24.40
C ILE A 17 36.38 9.24 22.96
N LEU A 18 36.67 8.00 22.62
CA LEU A 18 36.69 7.52 21.25
C LEU A 18 35.23 7.58 20.76
N THR A 19 34.85 8.70 20.18
CA THR A 19 33.70 8.74 19.27
C THR A 19 34.04 7.85 18.09
N GLY A 20 33.68 6.55 18.23
CA GLY A 20 33.66 5.65 17.11
C GLY A 20 32.66 6.18 16.08
N LEU A 21 33.17 6.87 15.07
CA LEU A 21 32.48 6.97 13.80
C LEU A 21 32.20 5.51 13.38
N GLN A 22 31.00 5.03 13.67
CA GLN A 22 30.52 3.84 12.99
C GLN A 22 30.47 4.23 11.51
N VAL A 23 31.48 3.83 10.77
CA VAL A 23 31.41 3.72 9.32
C VAL A 23 30.26 2.74 9.09
N VAL A 24 29.06 3.28 8.83
CA VAL A 24 27.97 2.50 8.28
C VAL A 24 28.55 1.95 6.99
N HIS A 25 28.98 0.70 7.04
CA HIS A 25 29.26 -0.04 5.83
C HIS A 25 27.96 0.04 5.03
N ALA A 26 27.99 0.74 3.90
CA ALA A 26 26.94 0.62 2.91
C ALA A 26 26.89 -0.86 2.56
N GLY A 27 26.00 -1.58 3.23
CA GLY A 27 25.89 -3.03 3.11
C GLY A 27 25.73 -3.34 1.62
N GLN A 28 26.43 -4.38 1.17
CA GLN A 28 26.30 -4.86 -0.18
C GLN A 28 24.80 -5.04 -0.47
N LEU A 29 24.31 -4.45 -1.54
CA LEU A 29 22.91 -4.60 -1.94
C LEU A 29 22.62 -6.09 -2.18
N PRO A 30 21.40 -6.55 -1.89
CA PRO A 30 20.97 -7.88 -2.31
C PRO A 30 21.20 -8.10 -3.80
N GLU A 31 21.50 -9.33 -4.20
CA GLU A 31 21.83 -9.67 -5.60
C GLU A 31 20.69 -9.35 -6.58
N ASP A 32 19.45 -9.37 -6.09
CA ASP A 32 18.25 -9.08 -6.86
C ASP A 32 17.87 -7.57 -6.88
N VAL A 33 18.74 -6.70 -6.34
CA VAL A 33 18.51 -5.25 -6.29
C VAL A 33 19.45 -4.51 -7.24
N HIS A 34 18.85 -3.74 -8.16
CA HIS A 34 19.59 -2.91 -9.11
C HIS A 34 20.31 -1.75 -8.37
N PRO A 35 21.61 -1.51 -8.62
CA PRO A 35 22.39 -0.54 -7.87
C PRO A 35 21.88 0.91 -8.03
N ASP A 36 21.46 1.29 -9.22
CA ASP A 36 21.09 2.69 -9.51
C ASP A 36 19.69 3.03 -9.01
N SER A 37 18.71 2.16 -9.20
CA SER A 37 17.36 2.35 -8.69
C SER A 37 17.21 1.96 -7.21
N ARG A 38 18.15 1.19 -6.67
CA ARG A 38 18.10 0.57 -5.34
C ARG A 38 16.81 -0.23 -5.10
N SER A 39 16.28 -0.80 -6.16
CA SER A 39 15.10 -1.66 -6.17
C SER A 39 15.31 -2.85 -7.10
N ARG A 40 14.38 -3.80 -7.11
CA ARG A 40 14.41 -4.96 -8.01
C ARG A 40 14.15 -4.63 -9.48
N LEU A 41 13.67 -3.43 -9.78
CA LEU A 41 13.46 -2.94 -11.15
C LEU A 41 14.54 -1.89 -11.48
N PRO A 42 15.01 -1.84 -12.74
CA PRO A 42 16.00 -0.84 -13.16
C PRO A 42 15.43 0.58 -13.03
N PRO A 43 16.27 1.62 -13.10
CA PRO A 43 15.78 2.99 -13.25
C PRO A 43 14.84 3.11 -14.45
N ILE A 44 13.87 4.03 -14.35
CA ILE A 44 13.01 4.34 -15.47
C ILE A 44 13.66 5.43 -16.33
N GLU A 45 13.89 5.11 -17.58
CA GLU A 45 14.42 6.07 -18.54
C GLU A 45 13.27 6.86 -19.16
N ARG A 46 13.30 8.20 -18.95
CA ARG A 46 12.27 9.09 -19.53
C ARG A 46 12.09 8.92 -21.04
N SER A 47 13.17 8.58 -21.74
CA SER A 47 13.18 8.34 -23.19
C SER A 47 12.38 7.12 -23.61
N GLU A 48 12.21 6.12 -22.74
CA GLU A 48 11.45 4.90 -23.00
C GLU A 48 9.93 5.09 -22.85
N LEU A 49 9.52 6.21 -22.25
CA LEU A 49 8.10 6.53 -22.04
C LEU A 49 7.49 7.14 -23.32
N ASP A 50 6.21 6.85 -23.55
CA ASP A 50 5.40 7.56 -24.54
C ASP A 50 5.16 9.03 -24.16
N VAL A 51 4.57 9.80 -25.04
CA VAL A 51 4.40 11.27 -24.85
C VAL A 51 3.56 11.61 -23.62
N GLU A 52 2.47 10.86 -23.39
CA GLU A 52 1.56 11.09 -22.26
C GLU A 52 2.24 10.75 -20.93
N ARG A 53 2.92 9.63 -20.87
CA ARG A 53 3.65 9.17 -19.70
C ARG A 53 4.87 10.04 -19.40
N ARG A 54 5.55 10.60 -20.41
CA ARG A 54 6.60 11.60 -20.20
C ARG A 54 6.08 12.85 -19.50
N ALA A 55 4.93 13.36 -19.89
CA ALA A 55 4.32 14.52 -19.24
C ALA A 55 4.00 14.26 -17.76
N THR A 56 3.47 13.06 -17.49
CA THR A 56 3.18 12.61 -16.11
C THR A 56 4.47 12.44 -15.30
N TYR A 57 5.51 11.86 -15.87
CA TYR A 57 6.83 11.73 -15.25
C TYR A 57 7.44 13.10 -14.90
N ASP A 58 7.44 14.02 -15.85
CA ASP A 58 7.96 15.39 -15.64
C ASP A 58 7.16 16.15 -14.57
N ALA A 59 5.85 15.92 -14.50
CA ALA A 59 5.01 16.50 -13.46
C ALA A 59 5.35 15.92 -12.08
N ALA A 60 5.60 14.62 -11.98
CA ALA A 60 6.00 13.95 -10.73
C ALA A 60 7.38 14.45 -10.25
N VAL A 61 8.38 14.55 -11.15
CA VAL A 61 9.69 15.09 -10.83
C VAL A 61 9.59 16.52 -10.29
N ARG A 62 8.76 17.36 -10.91
CA ARG A 62 8.53 18.74 -10.43
C ARG A 62 7.82 18.79 -9.08
N ALA A 63 6.83 17.93 -8.87
CA ALA A 63 6.07 17.89 -7.62
C ALA A 63 6.93 17.49 -6.43
N GLU A 64 7.84 16.53 -6.63
CA GLU A 64 8.77 16.06 -5.60
C GLU A 64 10.00 16.97 -5.45
N ARG A 65 10.13 18.02 -6.27
CA ARG A 65 11.28 18.94 -6.28
C ARG A 65 12.64 18.25 -6.39
N LEU A 66 12.70 17.16 -7.15
CA LEU A 66 13.90 16.34 -7.28
C LEU A 66 14.92 17.03 -8.22
N ALA A 67 16.18 16.99 -7.83
CA ALA A 67 17.30 17.39 -8.68
C ALA A 67 17.77 16.26 -9.63
N GLY A 68 17.19 15.08 -9.51
CA GLY A 68 17.56 13.87 -10.23
C GLY A 68 16.34 13.08 -10.76
N PRO A 69 16.56 11.87 -11.22
CA PRO A 69 15.47 11.02 -11.70
C PRO A 69 14.48 10.70 -10.60
N LEU A 70 13.27 10.34 -11.01
CA LEU A 70 12.24 9.87 -10.11
C LEU A 70 12.69 8.56 -9.44
N MET A 71 12.46 8.44 -8.13
CA MET A 71 12.88 7.31 -7.31
C MET A 71 11.69 6.72 -6.53
N GLY A 72 11.92 5.56 -5.91
CA GLY A 72 10.95 4.92 -5.03
C GLY A 72 9.66 4.49 -5.72
N ALA A 73 8.56 4.41 -4.99
CA ALA A 73 7.28 3.91 -5.48
C ALA A 73 6.76 4.68 -6.70
N ALA A 74 7.02 5.98 -6.76
CA ALA A 74 6.63 6.81 -7.89
C ALA A 74 7.32 6.37 -9.19
N ALA A 75 8.62 6.09 -9.16
CA ALA A 75 9.37 5.57 -10.30
C ALA A 75 8.90 4.15 -10.69
N LEU A 76 8.74 3.27 -9.71
CA LEU A 76 8.37 1.88 -9.93
C LEU A 76 7.05 1.74 -10.70
N ARG A 77 6.07 2.61 -10.44
CA ARG A 77 4.78 2.59 -11.14
C ARG A 77 4.88 2.85 -12.65
N PHE A 78 5.93 3.53 -13.11
CA PHE A 78 6.15 3.73 -14.54
C PHE A 78 6.56 2.46 -15.29
N HIS A 79 6.91 1.37 -14.62
CA HIS A 79 7.10 0.06 -15.25
C HIS A 79 5.77 -0.66 -15.55
N GLY A 80 4.67 -0.27 -14.90
CA GLY A 80 3.33 -0.78 -15.16
C GLY A 80 2.73 -0.28 -16.47
N SER A 81 1.53 -0.74 -16.80
CA SER A 81 0.84 -0.40 -18.04
C SER A 81 0.36 1.05 -18.11
N GLY A 82 0.18 1.71 -16.97
CA GLY A 82 -0.39 3.06 -16.91
C GLY A 82 -1.88 3.15 -17.27
N THR A 83 -2.57 2.01 -17.42
CA THR A 83 -3.98 1.95 -17.78
C THR A 83 -4.90 2.01 -16.54
N ASN A 84 -6.21 2.05 -16.76
CA ASN A 84 -7.18 1.82 -15.69
C ASN A 84 -7.13 0.34 -15.29
N LEU A 85 -6.39 0.06 -14.22
CA LEU A 85 -6.03 -1.30 -13.81
C LEU A 85 -7.24 -2.18 -13.48
N ARG A 86 -8.37 -1.60 -13.05
CA ARG A 86 -9.57 -2.38 -12.80
C ARG A 86 -10.23 -2.89 -14.08
N TRP A 87 -10.28 -2.07 -15.13
CA TRP A 87 -11.11 -2.33 -16.29
C TRP A 87 -10.35 -2.65 -17.56
N ALA A 88 -9.13 -2.15 -17.69
CA ALA A 88 -8.33 -2.20 -18.90
C ALA A 88 -6.90 -2.71 -18.70
N ALA A 89 -6.61 -3.37 -17.56
CA ALA A 89 -5.28 -3.93 -17.31
C ALA A 89 -4.93 -5.01 -18.34
N PRO A 90 -3.72 -4.98 -18.92
CA PRO A 90 -3.26 -5.99 -19.87
C PRO A 90 -3.25 -7.42 -19.34
N MET A 91 -3.16 -7.58 -18.02
CA MET A 91 -3.23 -8.90 -17.37
C MET A 91 -4.61 -9.56 -17.47
N GLY A 92 -5.65 -8.82 -17.86
CA GLY A 92 -7.01 -9.31 -18.03
C GLY A 92 -7.86 -9.29 -16.77
N ARG A 93 -9.19 -9.31 -16.97
CA ARG A 93 -10.18 -9.18 -15.88
C ARG A 93 -10.09 -10.30 -14.86
N SER A 94 -9.87 -11.54 -15.27
CA SER A 94 -9.80 -12.69 -14.37
C SER A 94 -8.68 -12.53 -13.35
N LEU A 95 -7.46 -12.20 -13.82
CA LEU A 95 -6.33 -12.00 -12.93
C LEU A 95 -6.49 -10.74 -12.08
N THR A 96 -7.14 -9.69 -12.60
CA THR A 96 -7.45 -8.48 -11.83
C THR A 96 -8.38 -8.81 -10.66
N GLU A 97 -9.50 -9.50 -10.89
CA GLU A 97 -10.42 -9.85 -9.82
C GLU A 97 -9.78 -10.81 -8.81
N LEU A 98 -8.97 -11.77 -9.27
CA LEU A 98 -8.22 -12.64 -8.38
C LEU A 98 -7.25 -11.84 -7.48
N THR A 99 -6.56 -10.85 -8.05
CA THR A 99 -5.67 -9.94 -7.31
C THR A 99 -6.43 -9.17 -6.22
N ILE A 100 -7.63 -8.69 -6.56
CA ILE A 100 -8.49 -7.96 -5.62
C ILE A 100 -8.98 -8.88 -4.51
N LEU A 101 -9.47 -10.08 -4.86
CA LEU A 101 -9.93 -11.07 -3.87
C LEU A 101 -8.80 -11.49 -2.93
N ALA A 102 -7.59 -11.74 -3.45
CA ALA A 102 -6.43 -12.05 -2.63
C ALA A 102 -6.15 -10.92 -1.63
N THR A 103 -6.19 -9.67 -2.07
CA THR A 103 -5.99 -8.51 -1.21
C THR A 103 -7.11 -8.37 -0.17
N ALA A 104 -8.37 -8.44 -0.60
CA ALA A 104 -9.52 -8.33 0.29
C ALA A 104 -9.49 -9.40 1.40
N ARG A 105 -9.01 -10.61 1.07
CA ARG A 105 -8.86 -11.70 2.03
C ARG A 105 -7.73 -11.47 3.02
N GLU A 106 -6.60 -10.92 2.59
CA GLU A 106 -5.49 -10.63 3.51
C GLU A 106 -5.81 -9.48 4.48
N TYR A 107 -6.71 -8.58 4.09
CA TYR A 107 -7.26 -7.54 4.97
C TYR A 107 -8.54 -7.95 5.70
N ASP A 108 -9.03 -9.17 5.47
CA ASP A 108 -10.29 -9.67 6.03
C ASP A 108 -11.46 -8.68 5.86
N GLN A 109 -11.52 -8.04 4.66
CA GLN A 109 -12.50 -7.01 4.38
C GLN A 109 -13.76 -7.60 3.70
N PRO A 110 -14.89 -7.77 4.44
CA PRO A 110 -16.05 -8.51 3.94
C PRO A 110 -16.82 -7.79 2.85
N TYR A 111 -16.87 -6.46 2.87
CA TYR A 111 -17.58 -5.69 1.84
C TYR A 111 -16.87 -5.83 0.49
N GLU A 112 -15.57 -5.61 0.48
CA GLU A 112 -14.75 -5.68 -0.72
C GLU A 112 -14.72 -7.09 -1.30
N TRP A 113 -14.60 -8.08 -0.42
CA TRP A 113 -14.70 -9.48 -0.80
C TRP A 113 -16.04 -9.78 -1.48
N ALA A 114 -17.18 -9.46 -0.84
CA ALA A 114 -18.51 -9.80 -1.34
C ALA A 114 -18.79 -9.17 -2.71
N LEU A 115 -18.36 -7.92 -2.92
CA LEU A 115 -18.50 -7.26 -4.21
C LEU A 115 -17.69 -7.95 -5.30
N HIS A 116 -16.39 -8.17 -5.03
CA HIS A 116 -15.47 -8.71 -6.02
C HIS A 116 -15.65 -10.21 -6.26
N GLU A 117 -16.18 -10.95 -5.31
CA GLU A 117 -16.61 -12.32 -5.55
C GLU A 117 -17.74 -12.39 -6.59
N LEU A 118 -18.73 -11.52 -6.50
CA LEU A 118 -19.79 -11.45 -7.51
C LEU A 118 -19.25 -11.09 -8.90
N GLU A 119 -18.33 -10.15 -8.98
CA GLU A 119 -17.67 -9.79 -10.25
C GLU A 119 -16.81 -10.94 -10.80
N ALA A 120 -16.03 -11.58 -9.94
CA ALA A 120 -15.20 -12.71 -10.32
C ALA A 120 -16.03 -13.88 -10.86
N LEU A 121 -17.14 -14.20 -10.21
CA LEU A 121 -18.09 -15.22 -10.67
C LEU A 121 -18.73 -14.83 -12.00
N ALA A 122 -19.12 -13.56 -12.16
CA ALA A 122 -19.75 -13.06 -13.39
C ALA A 122 -18.82 -13.13 -14.61
N ILE A 123 -17.50 -13.03 -14.43
CA ILE A 123 -16.52 -13.18 -15.52
C ILE A 123 -16.01 -14.63 -15.67
N GLY A 124 -16.52 -15.58 -14.89
CA GLY A 124 -16.20 -16.99 -14.97
C GLY A 124 -14.91 -17.41 -14.26
N LEU A 125 -14.43 -16.66 -13.26
CA LEU A 125 -13.33 -17.14 -12.43
C LEU A 125 -13.76 -18.45 -11.72
N ASP A 126 -12.90 -19.45 -11.72
CA ASP A 126 -13.18 -20.76 -11.15
C ASP A 126 -13.51 -20.65 -9.65
N THR A 127 -14.63 -21.26 -9.24
CA THR A 127 -15.09 -21.25 -7.84
C THR A 127 -14.11 -21.93 -6.90
N GLY A 128 -13.37 -22.92 -7.37
CA GLY A 128 -12.31 -23.59 -6.62
C GLY A 128 -11.16 -22.65 -6.28
N ILE A 129 -10.77 -21.76 -7.21
CA ILE A 129 -9.76 -20.72 -6.97
C ILE A 129 -10.26 -19.74 -5.92
N ILE A 130 -11.50 -19.26 -6.07
CA ILE A 130 -12.14 -18.36 -5.09
C ILE A 130 -12.15 -18.99 -3.70
N ASP A 131 -12.48 -20.28 -3.62
CA ASP A 131 -12.55 -21.02 -2.36
C ASP A 131 -11.17 -21.22 -1.71
N ILE A 132 -10.12 -21.43 -2.51
CA ILE A 132 -8.72 -21.47 -2.04
C ILE A 132 -8.32 -20.14 -1.41
N VAL A 133 -8.65 -19.02 -2.05
CA VAL A 133 -8.38 -17.68 -1.49
C VAL A 133 -9.20 -17.47 -0.21
N ARG A 134 -10.52 -17.73 -0.25
CA ARG A 134 -11.45 -17.55 0.88
C ARG A 134 -10.96 -18.23 2.15
N HIS A 135 -10.50 -19.46 2.03
CA HIS A 135 -10.11 -20.29 3.16
C HIS A 135 -8.60 -20.37 3.38
N ARG A 136 -7.79 -19.56 2.68
CA ARG A 136 -6.32 -19.58 2.72
C ARG A 136 -5.75 -20.98 2.57
N ARG A 137 -6.34 -21.78 1.68
CA ARG A 137 -5.90 -23.17 1.43
C ARG A 137 -4.53 -23.20 0.72
N PRO A 138 -3.83 -24.34 0.76
CA PRO A 138 -2.66 -24.56 -0.07
C PRO A 138 -2.93 -24.33 -1.55
N LEU A 139 -1.91 -23.87 -2.29
CA LEU A 139 -2.04 -23.50 -3.70
C LEU A 139 -1.81 -24.67 -4.67
N ASN A 140 -1.66 -25.88 -4.15
CA ASN A 140 -1.40 -27.09 -4.94
C ASN A 140 -2.55 -27.33 -5.93
N GLY A 141 -2.19 -27.57 -7.18
CA GLY A 141 -3.17 -27.85 -8.25
C GLY A 141 -3.75 -26.62 -8.94
N LEU A 142 -3.38 -25.40 -8.52
CA LEU A 142 -3.67 -24.20 -9.27
C LEU A 142 -2.74 -24.04 -10.48
N GLY A 143 -3.23 -23.32 -11.50
CA GLY A 143 -2.35 -22.82 -12.56
C GLY A 143 -1.29 -21.84 -12.00
N ASP A 144 -0.08 -21.90 -12.54
CA ASP A 144 1.08 -21.15 -12.01
C ASP A 144 0.82 -19.64 -11.89
N ARG A 145 0.08 -19.04 -12.84
CA ARG A 145 -0.23 -17.61 -12.81
C ARG A 145 -1.19 -17.23 -11.70
N ASP A 146 -2.18 -18.06 -11.43
CA ASP A 146 -3.15 -17.82 -10.36
C ASP A 146 -2.48 -18.04 -8.99
N ALA A 147 -1.71 -19.12 -8.89
CA ALA A 147 -0.97 -19.46 -7.68
C ALA A 147 -0.01 -18.33 -7.27
N ILE A 148 0.78 -17.82 -8.24
CA ILE A 148 1.78 -16.78 -7.92
C ILE A 148 1.15 -15.46 -7.50
N VAL A 149 0.00 -15.06 -8.05
CA VAL A 149 -0.71 -13.85 -7.62
C VAL A 149 -1.20 -13.97 -6.17
N ILE A 150 -1.75 -15.13 -5.81
CA ILE A 150 -2.20 -15.39 -4.44
C ILE A 150 -1.01 -15.40 -3.48
N GLU A 151 0.09 -16.03 -3.87
CA GLU A 151 1.31 -16.11 -3.07
C GLU A 151 1.92 -14.73 -2.82
N VAL A 152 2.02 -13.90 -3.86
CA VAL A 152 2.48 -12.50 -3.75
C VAL A 152 1.63 -11.72 -2.75
N GLY A 153 0.30 -11.83 -2.81
CA GLY A 153 -0.59 -11.17 -1.85
C GLY A 153 -0.37 -11.65 -0.42
N ARG A 154 -0.25 -12.97 -0.21
CA ARG A 154 0.00 -13.57 1.11
C ARG A 154 1.34 -13.13 1.71
N GLU A 155 2.40 -13.05 0.91
CA GLU A 155 3.69 -12.57 1.39
C GLU A 155 3.67 -11.07 1.69
N LEU A 156 3.19 -10.24 0.75
CA LEU A 156 3.19 -8.78 0.92
C LEU A 156 2.38 -8.32 2.14
N PHE A 157 1.22 -8.92 2.38
CA PHE A 157 0.33 -8.48 3.45
C PHE A 157 0.45 -9.31 4.73
N GLY A 158 0.85 -10.58 4.62
CA GLY A 158 1.05 -11.45 5.78
C GLY A 158 2.41 -11.27 6.44
N THR A 159 3.49 -11.29 5.65
CA THR A 159 4.86 -11.15 6.15
C THR A 159 5.49 -9.78 5.91
N ARG A 160 4.81 -8.90 5.19
CA ARG A 160 5.28 -7.55 4.78
C ARG A 160 6.55 -7.57 3.95
N GLN A 161 6.82 -8.67 3.31
CA GLN A 161 7.98 -8.88 2.46
C GLN A 161 7.58 -9.70 1.25
N LEU A 162 8.30 -9.55 0.16
CA LEU A 162 8.21 -10.44 -0.98
C LEU A 162 9.57 -11.13 -1.13
N GLY A 163 9.60 -12.44 -0.94
CA GLY A 163 10.81 -13.24 -1.05
C GLY A 163 11.45 -13.13 -2.43
N ALA A 164 12.77 -13.26 -2.51
CA ALA A 164 13.49 -13.18 -3.78
C ALA A 164 13.03 -14.27 -4.77
N ASP A 165 12.79 -15.49 -4.29
CA ASP A 165 12.30 -16.59 -5.11
C ASP A 165 10.88 -16.36 -5.62
N THR A 166 9.98 -15.88 -4.77
CA THR A 166 8.61 -15.55 -5.16
C THR A 166 8.59 -14.40 -6.17
N TYR A 167 9.42 -13.35 -5.94
CA TYR A 167 9.60 -12.28 -6.89
C TYR A 167 10.10 -12.76 -8.25
N ALA A 168 11.14 -13.60 -8.28
CA ALA A 168 11.71 -14.13 -9.52
C ALA A 168 10.69 -14.96 -10.30
N ARG A 169 9.93 -15.84 -9.61
CA ARG A 169 8.84 -16.62 -10.23
C ARG A 169 7.71 -15.72 -10.73
N ALA A 170 7.31 -14.72 -9.96
CA ALA A 170 6.28 -13.78 -10.36
C ALA A 170 6.71 -12.98 -11.59
N LEU A 171 7.96 -12.52 -11.64
CA LEU A 171 8.52 -11.82 -12.79
C LEU A 171 8.55 -12.70 -14.03
N ALA A 172 8.94 -13.98 -13.89
CA ALA A 172 8.98 -14.94 -15.01
C ALA A 172 7.57 -15.26 -15.55
N LEU A 173 6.58 -15.45 -14.67
CA LEU A 173 5.22 -15.86 -15.04
C LEU A 173 4.34 -14.72 -15.54
N LEU A 174 4.47 -13.53 -14.97
CA LEU A 174 3.63 -12.37 -15.28
C LEU A 174 4.30 -11.39 -16.24
N GLY A 175 5.61 -11.35 -16.26
CA GLY A 175 6.38 -10.28 -16.88
C GLY A 175 6.37 -9.00 -16.04
N LYS A 176 7.33 -8.12 -16.32
CA LYS A 176 7.56 -6.88 -15.52
C LYS A 176 6.31 -6.02 -15.41
N THR A 177 5.67 -5.71 -16.52
CA THR A 177 4.52 -4.80 -16.56
C THR A 177 3.34 -5.34 -15.75
N ASN A 178 2.94 -6.59 -15.98
CA ASN A 178 1.82 -7.17 -15.25
C ASN A 178 2.12 -7.36 -13.76
N LEU A 179 3.37 -7.66 -13.39
CA LEU A 179 3.76 -7.77 -11.98
C LEU A 179 3.61 -6.41 -11.27
N VAL A 180 4.03 -5.32 -11.91
CA VAL A 180 3.84 -3.96 -11.36
C VAL A 180 2.36 -3.62 -11.27
N ASP A 181 1.56 -3.96 -12.29
CA ASP A 181 0.11 -3.75 -12.27
C ASP A 181 -0.59 -4.54 -11.17
N VAL A 182 -0.20 -5.81 -10.94
CA VAL A 182 -0.70 -6.63 -9.82
C VAL A 182 -0.43 -5.95 -8.49
N ILE A 183 0.82 -5.52 -8.25
CA ILE A 183 1.21 -4.85 -7.00
C ILE A 183 0.47 -3.51 -6.84
N ASP A 184 0.28 -2.73 -7.90
CA ASP A 184 -0.46 -1.46 -7.84
C ASP A 184 -1.96 -1.70 -7.56
N VAL A 185 -2.57 -2.73 -8.13
CA VAL A 185 -3.94 -3.18 -7.78
C VAL A 185 -4.00 -3.56 -6.31
N MET A 186 -3.08 -4.39 -5.82
CA MET A 186 -3.01 -4.79 -4.42
C MET A 186 -2.94 -3.58 -3.49
N GLY A 187 -2.04 -2.62 -3.77
CA GLY A 187 -1.91 -1.40 -2.97
C GLY A 187 -3.17 -0.54 -2.94
N ARG A 188 -3.84 -0.39 -4.08
CA ARG A 188 -5.12 0.37 -4.18
C ARG A 188 -6.23 -0.27 -3.37
N TYR A 189 -6.34 -1.60 -3.43
CA TYR A 189 -7.37 -2.34 -2.71
C TYR A 189 -7.05 -2.52 -1.23
N ALA A 190 -5.79 -2.56 -0.85
CA ALA A 190 -5.37 -2.43 0.55
C ALA A 190 -5.81 -1.09 1.15
N SER A 191 -5.62 0.02 0.43
CA SER A 191 -6.12 1.34 0.83
C SER A 191 -7.65 1.38 0.91
N THR A 192 -8.34 0.73 -0.01
CA THR A 192 -9.81 0.63 0.02
C THR A 192 -10.27 -0.18 1.23
N ALA A 193 -9.65 -1.33 1.49
CA ALA A 193 -9.97 -2.17 2.63
C ALA A 193 -9.78 -1.43 3.96
N ALA A 194 -8.65 -0.71 4.11
CA ALA A 194 -8.40 0.13 5.27
C ALA A 194 -9.48 1.20 5.47
N THR A 195 -9.89 1.86 4.38
CA THR A 195 -10.93 2.89 4.39
C THR A 195 -12.28 2.32 4.81
N LEU A 196 -12.70 1.20 4.22
CA LEU A 196 -13.97 0.53 4.56
C LEU A 196 -13.99 0.09 6.02
N THR A 197 -12.88 -0.41 6.53
CA THR A 197 -12.74 -0.83 7.91
C THR A 197 -12.78 0.37 8.88
N ALA A 198 -12.01 1.42 8.59
CA ALA A 198 -11.95 2.61 9.45
C ALA A 198 -13.33 3.27 9.64
N PHE A 199 -14.11 3.35 8.55
CA PHE A 199 -15.43 3.96 8.56
C PHE A 199 -16.58 2.96 8.75
N ASN A 200 -16.23 1.69 9.05
CA ASN A 200 -17.18 0.62 9.33
C ASN A 200 -18.30 0.53 8.27
N GLN A 201 -17.90 0.52 6.99
CA GLN A 201 -18.86 0.44 5.90
C GLN A 201 -19.56 -0.91 5.90
N GLN A 202 -20.87 -0.88 6.08
CA GLN A 202 -21.70 -2.08 6.06
C GLN A 202 -22.09 -2.44 4.63
N MET A 203 -22.28 -3.74 4.38
CA MET A 203 -22.77 -4.21 3.10
C MET A 203 -24.18 -3.69 2.79
N PRO A 204 -24.56 -3.56 1.52
CA PRO A 204 -25.92 -3.26 1.13
C PRO A 204 -26.93 -4.27 1.74
N VAL A 205 -28.16 -3.80 1.96
CA VAL A 205 -29.22 -4.66 2.46
C VAL A 205 -29.46 -5.83 1.49
N GLY A 206 -29.55 -7.02 2.02
CA GLY A 206 -29.78 -8.24 1.23
C GLY A 206 -28.51 -8.89 0.66
N TRP A 207 -27.35 -8.25 0.79
CA TRP A 207 -26.09 -8.90 0.40
C TRP A 207 -25.66 -9.90 1.45
N ARG A 208 -25.19 -11.06 0.96
CA ARG A 208 -24.68 -12.11 1.82
C ARG A 208 -23.19 -11.92 2.05
N GLN A 209 -22.77 -12.00 3.30
CA GLN A 209 -21.37 -12.15 3.63
C GLN A 209 -20.92 -13.58 3.30
N SER A 210 -19.87 -13.69 2.49
CA SER A 210 -19.34 -14.99 2.07
C SER A 210 -17.96 -15.30 2.66
N LEU A 211 -17.29 -14.34 3.30
CA LEU A 211 -16.11 -14.63 4.10
C LEU A 211 -16.50 -15.31 5.43
N PRO A 212 -15.73 -16.32 5.88
CA PRO A 212 -15.98 -17.02 7.13
C PRO A 212 -15.49 -16.23 8.35
N LEU A 213 -15.86 -14.96 8.44
CA LEU A 213 -15.44 -14.06 9.50
C LEU A 213 -16.65 -13.52 10.23
N PRO A 214 -16.58 -13.32 11.55
CA PRO A 214 -17.61 -12.62 12.27
C PRO A 214 -17.69 -11.18 11.76
N PHE A 215 -18.86 -10.81 11.25
CA PHE A 215 -19.14 -9.43 10.87
C PHE A 215 -19.64 -8.70 12.12
N THR A 216 -18.84 -7.77 12.61
CA THR A 216 -19.21 -6.98 13.77
C THR A 216 -20.06 -5.79 13.32
N HIS A 217 -21.36 -5.86 13.59
CA HIS A 217 -22.22 -4.69 13.46
C HIS A 217 -21.82 -3.65 14.50
N SER A 218 -21.59 -2.43 14.06
CA SER A 218 -21.39 -1.30 14.95
C SER A 218 -22.67 -0.49 15.04
N ASN A 219 -22.98 -0.01 16.24
CA ASN A 219 -24.12 0.88 16.48
C ASN A 219 -23.81 2.35 16.17
N ASP A 220 -22.57 2.66 15.78
CA ASP A 220 -22.07 4.00 15.50
C ASP A 220 -22.09 4.38 14.00
N ILE A 221 -23.01 3.81 13.25
CA ILE A 221 -23.18 4.07 11.83
C ILE A 221 -24.45 4.86 11.54
N TYR A 222 -24.42 5.70 10.49
CA TYR A 222 -25.60 6.37 9.96
C TYR A 222 -26.41 5.40 9.10
N PRO A 223 -27.74 5.28 9.32
CA PRO A 223 -28.60 4.32 8.59
C PRO A 223 -28.54 4.53 7.05
N ASP A 224 -28.53 5.77 6.60
CA ASP A 224 -28.60 6.11 5.17
C ASP A 224 -27.32 5.77 4.42
N SER A 225 -26.15 6.09 4.99
CA SER A 225 -24.85 5.78 4.40
C SER A 225 -24.36 4.39 4.74
N ARG A 226 -24.93 3.77 5.78
CA ARG A 226 -24.47 2.50 6.36
C ARG A 226 -22.99 2.52 6.74
N SER A 227 -22.47 3.67 7.17
CA SER A 227 -21.10 3.90 7.60
C SER A 227 -21.03 4.96 8.69
N ARG A 228 -19.82 5.17 9.24
CA ARG A 228 -19.54 6.25 10.21
C ARG A 228 -19.56 7.66 9.59
N LEU A 229 -19.71 7.77 8.28
CA LEU A 229 -19.77 9.05 7.58
C LEU A 229 -21.20 9.34 7.12
N LEU A 230 -21.63 10.59 7.26
CA LEU A 230 -22.90 11.06 6.73
C LEU A 230 -22.98 10.89 5.20
N LEU A 231 -24.14 10.59 4.67
CA LEU A 231 -24.35 10.58 3.22
C LEU A 231 -24.23 12.01 2.69
N GLN A 232 -23.34 12.24 1.74
CA GLN A 232 -23.21 13.53 1.08
C GLN A 232 -24.34 13.72 0.03
N SER A 233 -24.76 14.97 -0.16
CA SER A 233 -25.72 15.31 -1.22
C SER A 233 -25.20 14.92 -2.60
N GLN A 234 -26.12 14.61 -3.53
CA GLN A 234 -25.76 14.18 -4.89
C GLN A 234 -24.86 15.16 -5.65
N GLU A 235 -24.91 16.44 -5.35
CA GLU A 235 -24.06 17.47 -5.97
C GLU A 235 -22.58 17.31 -5.69
N SER A 236 -22.22 16.69 -4.56
CA SER A 236 -20.83 16.41 -4.19
C SER A 236 -20.30 15.05 -4.68
N GLN A 237 -21.16 14.22 -5.29
CA GLN A 237 -20.81 12.84 -5.70
C GLN A 237 -20.41 12.70 -7.17
N THR A 238 -20.29 13.78 -7.91
CA THR A 238 -20.39 13.84 -9.38
C THR A 238 -19.33 13.09 -10.20
N SER A 239 -18.26 12.56 -9.70
CA SER A 239 -17.23 11.95 -10.58
C SER A 239 -16.93 10.47 -10.33
N VAL A 240 -17.18 9.98 -9.13
CA VAL A 240 -16.84 8.59 -8.76
C VAL A 240 -18.08 7.71 -8.77
N SER A 241 -19.25 8.29 -8.54
CA SER A 241 -20.53 7.61 -8.48
C SER A 241 -20.99 7.02 -9.83
N GLU A 242 -20.67 7.65 -10.95
CA GLU A 242 -21.06 7.14 -12.27
C GLU A 242 -20.32 5.86 -12.67
N LEU A 243 -19.06 5.75 -12.31
CA LEU A 243 -18.25 4.55 -12.57
C LEU A 243 -18.62 3.37 -11.67
N TYR A 244 -19.02 3.64 -10.44
CA TYR A 244 -19.37 2.62 -9.44
C TYR A 244 -20.88 2.44 -9.25
N GLY A 245 -21.68 3.41 -9.65
CA GLY A 245 -23.12 3.47 -9.36
C GLY A 245 -23.98 2.41 -10.02
N ARG A 246 -23.49 1.76 -11.08
CA ARG A 246 -24.20 0.66 -11.74
C ARG A 246 -24.03 -0.68 -11.03
N MET A 247 -22.99 -0.81 -10.19
CA MET A 247 -22.62 -2.09 -9.60
C MET A 247 -22.86 -2.18 -8.09
N LEU A 248 -23.03 -1.06 -7.41
CA LEU A 248 -22.91 -1.04 -5.95
C LEU A 248 -24.21 -0.83 -5.18
N SER A 249 -25.27 -0.48 -5.77
CA SER A 249 -26.59 -0.23 -5.20
C SER A 249 -27.27 0.95 -5.86
N PRO A 250 -28.57 0.95 -6.00
CA PRO A 250 -29.34 2.13 -6.44
C PRO A 250 -29.15 3.37 -5.54
N SER A 251 -28.65 3.18 -4.32
CA SER A 251 -28.45 4.24 -3.32
C SER A 251 -27.07 4.91 -3.35
N GLY A 252 -26.12 4.45 -4.20
CA GLY A 252 -24.78 5.00 -4.27
C GLY A 252 -23.91 4.81 -3.00
N ILE A 253 -24.32 3.92 -2.10
CA ILE A 253 -23.65 3.62 -0.84
C ILE A 253 -22.45 2.70 -1.11
N GLY A 254 -21.30 2.99 -0.52
CA GLY A 254 -20.14 2.14 -0.61
C GLY A 254 -18.81 2.90 -0.61
N PRO A 255 -17.72 2.28 -1.11
CA PRO A 255 -16.38 2.91 -1.11
C PRO A 255 -16.35 4.28 -1.80
N GLY A 256 -17.15 4.49 -2.84
CA GLY A 256 -17.27 5.76 -3.54
C GLY A 256 -17.76 6.90 -2.64
N HIS A 257 -18.74 6.62 -1.79
CA HIS A 257 -19.24 7.57 -0.80
C HIS A 257 -18.15 7.99 0.20
N ILE A 258 -17.43 7.02 0.74
CA ILE A 258 -16.34 7.30 1.69
C ILE A 258 -15.22 8.09 1.00
N ARG A 259 -14.85 7.73 -0.23
CA ARG A 259 -13.82 8.44 -1.01
C ARG A 259 -14.19 9.87 -1.36
N SER A 260 -15.48 10.21 -1.43
CA SER A 260 -15.92 11.57 -1.67
C SER A 260 -15.54 12.55 -0.56
N TYR A 261 -15.27 12.04 0.66
CA TYR A 261 -14.70 12.81 1.76
C TYR A 261 -13.18 12.96 1.65
N GLY A 262 -12.53 12.09 0.86
CA GLY A 262 -11.10 12.10 0.67
C GLY A 262 -10.64 13.30 -0.14
N ALA A 263 -9.53 13.87 0.29
CA ALA A 263 -8.78 14.85 -0.49
C ALA A 263 -7.50 14.20 -1.00
N GLY A 264 -7.00 14.63 -2.14
CA GLY A 264 -5.65 14.26 -2.55
C GLY A 264 -4.64 14.70 -1.47
N LEU A 265 -3.49 14.04 -1.43
CA LEU A 265 -2.48 14.25 -0.38
C LEU A 265 -2.13 15.74 -0.16
N GLN A 266 -2.04 16.50 -1.23
CA GLN A 266 -1.76 17.94 -1.17
C GLN A 266 -2.90 18.74 -0.50
N SER A 267 -4.15 18.41 -0.83
CA SER A 267 -5.32 19.02 -0.21
C SER A 267 -5.48 18.58 1.25
N LEU A 268 -5.12 17.34 1.57
CA LEU A 268 -5.08 16.85 2.95
C LEU A 268 -4.07 17.64 3.78
N THR A 269 -2.86 17.85 3.27
CA THR A 269 -1.81 18.63 3.96
C THR A 269 -2.28 20.04 4.30
N SER A 270 -3.01 20.70 3.38
CA SER A 270 -3.53 22.06 3.65
C SER A 270 -4.65 22.09 4.71
N ARG A 271 -5.36 20.98 4.92
CA ARG A 271 -6.46 20.87 5.89
C ARG A 271 -6.01 20.44 7.28
N VAL A 272 -5.12 19.46 7.37
CA VAL A 272 -4.68 18.89 8.66
C VAL A 272 -3.32 19.40 9.09
N GLY A 273 -2.60 20.08 8.22
CA GLY A 273 -1.25 20.55 8.45
C GLY A 273 -0.18 19.49 8.16
N PRO A 274 1.05 19.94 7.86
CA PRO A 274 2.14 19.04 7.49
C PRO A 274 2.56 18.11 8.64
N ARG A 275 2.46 18.57 9.90
CA ARG A 275 2.81 17.78 11.07
C ARG A 275 1.99 16.50 11.18
N LEU A 276 0.65 16.61 11.12
CA LEU A 276 -0.23 15.43 11.19
C LEU A 276 -0.12 14.55 9.95
N MET A 277 0.10 15.15 8.78
CA MET A 277 0.33 14.39 7.55
C MET A 277 1.59 13.52 7.65
N HIS A 278 2.72 14.09 8.07
CA HIS A 278 3.97 13.31 8.21
C HIS A 278 3.85 12.26 9.30
N LEU A 279 3.17 12.55 10.42
CA LEU A 279 2.89 11.57 11.46
C LEU A 279 2.09 10.37 10.89
N ALA A 280 1.03 10.63 10.13
CA ALA A 280 0.23 9.56 9.52
C ALA A 280 1.05 8.70 8.54
N ILE A 281 1.93 9.34 7.75
CA ILE A 281 2.83 8.62 6.84
C ILE A 281 3.81 7.75 7.63
N LEU A 282 4.44 8.28 8.68
CA LEU A 282 5.38 7.52 9.51
C LEU A 282 4.70 6.34 10.22
N VAL A 283 3.51 6.53 10.76
CA VAL A 283 2.71 5.43 11.35
C VAL A 283 2.43 4.34 10.31
N THR A 284 2.05 4.74 9.09
CA THR A 284 1.80 3.79 8.00
C THR A 284 3.10 3.10 7.56
N ALA A 285 4.17 3.85 7.37
CA ALA A 285 5.48 3.32 7.01
C ALA A 285 5.96 2.28 8.04
N ARG A 286 5.78 2.56 9.33
CA ARG A 286 6.11 1.60 10.39
C ARG A 286 5.21 0.37 10.38
N ALA A 287 3.92 0.55 10.17
CA ALA A 287 2.97 -0.56 10.10
C ALA A 287 3.26 -1.52 8.93
N HIS A 288 3.85 -1.01 7.85
CA HIS A 288 4.23 -1.79 6.66
C HIS A 288 5.73 -2.08 6.57
N ASP A 289 6.52 -1.74 7.60
CA ASP A 289 7.98 -1.86 7.64
C ASP A 289 8.67 -1.22 6.40
N SER A 290 8.08 -0.13 5.88
CA SER A 290 8.60 0.62 4.74
C SER A 290 9.76 1.52 5.16
N GLN A 291 10.97 1.00 5.05
CA GLN A 291 12.19 1.74 5.38
C GLN A 291 12.38 2.98 4.49
N TYR A 292 11.98 2.91 3.22
CA TYR A 292 12.06 4.03 2.29
C TYR A 292 11.19 5.21 2.75
N ASP A 293 9.90 4.97 2.97
CA ASP A 293 8.97 6.04 3.39
C ASP A 293 9.35 6.62 4.75
N TRP A 294 9.81 5.76 5.68
CA TRP A 294 10.32 6.23 6.97
C TRP A 294 11.48 7.21 6.77
N THR A 295 12.52 6.80 6.04
CA THR A 295 13.74 7.59 5.84
C THR A 295 13.47 8.93 5.13
N VAL A 296 12.51 8.94 4.20
CA VAL A 296 12.13 10.16 3.46
C VAL A 296 11.30 11.11 4.33
N HIS A 297 10.43 10.59 5.18
CA HIS A 297 9.45 11.40 5.90
C HIS A 297 9.87 11.77 7.33
N GLU A 298 10.76 11.03 7.98
CA GLU A 298 11.25 11.36 9.33
C GLU A 298 11.92 12.73 9.41
N PRO A 299 12.90 13.11 8.54
CA PRO A 299 13.48 14.45 8.57
C PRO A 299 12.44 15.55 8.37
N ARG A 300 11.51 15.35 7.45
CA ARG A 300 10.44 16.32 7.17
C ARG A 300 9.48 16.48 8.34
N ALA A 301 9.24 15.38 9.08
CA ALA A 301 8.41 15.38 10.28
C ALA A 301 9.07 16.19 11.41
N LEU A 302 10.38 16.04 11.58
CA LEU A 302 11.17 16.82 12.54
C LEU A 302 11.18 18.31 12.19
N GLU A 303 11.34 18.66 10.91
CA GLU A 303 11.28 20.06 10.41
C GLU A 303 9.94 20.74 10.73
N VAL A 304 8.84 20.00 10.77
CA VAL A 304 7.51 20.53 11.08
C VAL A 304 7.10 20.34 12.55
N GLY A 305 8.05 20.03 13.44
CA GLY A 305 7.90 20.03 14.88
C GLY A 305 7.32 18.72 15.46
N LEU A 306 7.56 17.58 14.81
CA LEU A 306 7.46 16.28 15.50
C LEU A 306 8.72 16.10 16.35
N GLU A 307 8.54 15.75 17.60
CA GLU A 307 9.65 15.48 18.51
C GLU A 307 10.13 14.03 18.30
N PRO A 308 11.45 13.78 18.26
CA PRO A 308 11.97 12.42 18.32
C PRO A 308 11.72 11.88 19.73
N GLU A 309 11.28 10.62 19.86
CA GLU A 309 11.28 9.91 21.16
C GLU A 309 12.65 9.40 21.53
#